data_0d8bf127c4961e9db9bf6a6d5902fb61
#
_entry.id   0d8bf127c4961e9db9bf6a6d5902fb61
#
_cell.length_a   1.000
_cell.length_b   1.000
_cell.length_c   1.000
_cell.angle_alpha   90.00
_cell.angle_beta   90.00
_cell.angle_gamma   90.00
#
_symmetry.space_group_name_H-M   'P 1'
#
loop_
_entity.id
_entity.type
_entity.pdbx_description
1 polymer ?
#
loop_
_entity_poly.entity_id
_entity_poly.type
_entity_poly.pdbx_seq_one_letter_code
_entity_poly.pdbx_strand_id
1 'polypeptide(L)'
;MYNKLSVTDYEKIIYFASQITKAIPKVRSSALQELSSIFGYNHTLFWLADNEGQLKDPINYNISDRMLDEYLNGNYNLDFLYPPFKKDLFKQKNVLRLSDVTTHEQYELSEYYKGFMNKYGFYDEMVVTLSHNEQVIGTIGMIKREKNNYFTNQDVLRFEYLSTIISSALLNCSEEKKSILSRREQEVVNLVKKGYTNAQIGTELFISIHTVKKHLQNIFDKYGVLNRTELISKLNSNKNRN
;
A
#
# COMPACT_ATOMS: atom_id res chain seq x y z
N MET A 1 8.37 -27.68 15.88
CA MET A 1 7.09 -27.71 15.13
C MET A 1 7.11 -26.58 14.13
N TYR A 2 7.07 -26.87 12.83
CA TYR A 2 6.93 -25.81 11.84
C TYR A 2 5.54 -25.19 12.03
N ASN A 3 5.51 -23.91 12.44
CA ASN A 3 4.28 -23.14 12.49
C ASN A 3 3.80 -22.94 11.04
N LYS A 4 2.81 -23.70 10.61
CA LYS A 4 2.15 -23.53 9.31
C LYS A 4 0.80 -22.86 9.53
N LEU A 5 0.39 -22.04 8.58
CA LEU A 5 -0.98 -21.54 8.52
C LEU A 5 -1.97 -22.68 8.28
N SER A 6 -3.20 -22.51 8.73
CA SER A 6 -4.30 -23.42 8.41
C SER A 6 -4.71 -23.30 6.94
N VAL A 7 -5.39 -24.31 6.40
CA VAL A 7 -5.98 -24.24 5.05
C VAL A 7 -6.89 -23.01 4.94
N THR A 8 -7.70 -22.77 5.96
CA THR A 8 -8.61 -21.60 6.02
C THR A 8 -7.85 -20.27 5.99
N ASP A 9 -6.66 -20.18 6.61
CA ASP A 9 -5.83 -18.96 6.50
C ASP A 9 -5.34 -18.74 5.07
N TYR A 10 -4.91 -19.81 4.38
CA TYR A 10 -4.50 -19.68 2.98
C TYR A 10 -5.67 -19.29 2.06
N GLU A 11 -6.86 -19.86 2.26
CA GLU A 11 -8.07 -19.48 1.53
C GLU A 11 -8.40 -17.99 1.73
N LYS A 12 -8.32 -17.51 2.97
CA LYS A 12 -8.50 -16.09 3.31
C LYS A 12 -7.46 -15.19 2.63
N ILE A 13 -6.19 -15.61 2.60
CA ILE A 13 -5.11 -14.85 1.95
C ILE A 13 -5.33 -14.77 0.42
N ILE A 14 -5.73 -15.88 -0.21
CA ILE A 14 -6.05 -15.91 -1.65
C ILE A 14 -7.24 -15.01 -1.95
N TYR A 15 -8.29 -15.07 -1.13
CA TYR A 15 -9.45 -14.19 -1.28
C TYR A 15 -9.05 -12.71 -1.13
N PHE A 16 -8.29 -12.36 -0.10
CA PHE A 16 -7.74 -11.02 0.10
C PHE A 16 -6.97 -10.54 -1.14
N ALA A 17 -6.06 -11.36 -1.68
CA ALA A 17 -5.29 -11.03 -2.88
C ALA A 17 -6.22 -10.70 -4.06
N SER A 18 -7.30 -11.46 -4.25
CA SER A 18 -8.27 -11.23 -5.31
C SER A 18 -9.03 -9.91 -5.16
N GLN A 19 -9.28 -9.45 -3.92
CA GLN A 19 -9.93 -8.16 -3.67
C GLN A 19 -8.97 -6.99 -3.90
N ILE A 20 -7.74 -7.10 -3.39
CA ILE A 20 -6.75 -6.01 -3.49
C ILE A 20 -6.33 -5.75 -4.94
N THR A 21 -6.20 -6.77 -5.78
CA THR A 21 -5.88 -6.61 -7.20
C THR A 21 -6.96 -5.86 -7.99
N LYS A 22 -8.20 -5.89 -7.53
CA LYS A 22 -9.33 -5.16 -8.15
C LYS A 22 -9.46 -3.71 -7.63
N ALA A 23 -8.80 -3.41 -6.52
CA ALA A 23 -9.01 -2.17 -5.76
C ALA A 23 -8.22 -0.95 -6.25
N ILE A 24 -7.48 -1.06 -7.35
CA ILE A 24 -6.75 0.07 -7.94
C ILE A 24 -7.75 1.14 -8.44
N PRO A 25 -7.60 2.42 -8.03
CA PRO A 25 -6.45 3.06 -7.36
C PRO A 25 -6.57 3.17 -5.81
N LYS A 26 -7.51 2.49 -5.17
CA LYS A 26 -7.81 2.62 -3.72
C LYS A 26 -7.16 1.52 -2.87
N VAL A 27 -6.00 1.01 -3.28
CA VAL A 27 -5.32 -0.13 -2.63
C VAL A 27 -5.21 0.02 -1.11
N ARG A 28 -4.81 1.17 -0.60
CA ARG A 28 -4.58 1.37 0.84
C ARG A 28 -5.87 1.24 1.66
N SER A 29 -6.91 2.00 1.31
CA SER A 29 -8.19 1.95 2.02
C SER A 29 -8.87 0.60 1.90
N SER A 30 -8.78 -0.04 0.73
CA SER A 30 -9.30 -1.39 0.54
C SER A 30 -8.52 -2.43 1.34
N ALA A 31 -7.19 -2.30 1.44
CA ALA A 31 -6.38 -3.18 2.27
C ALA A 31 -6.81 -3.13 3.74
N LEU A 32 -6.99 -1.93 4.30
CA LEU A 32 -7.44 -1.78 5.69
C LEU A 32 -8.85 -2.35 5.92
N GLN A 33 -9.76 -2.12 4.99
CA GLN A 33 -11.12 -2.67 5.04
C GLN A 33 -11.12 -4.21 4.97
N GLU A 34 -10.36 -4.79 4.05
CA GLU A 34 -10.28 -6.24 3.88
C GLU A 34 -9.51 -6.92 5.02
N LEU A 35 -8.49 -6.28 5.59
CA LEU A 35 -7.82 -6.75 6.80
C LEU A 35 -8.81 -6.86 7.98
N SER A 36 -9.72 -5.90 8.11
CA SER A 36 -10.78 -5.95 9.13
C SER A 36 -11.81 -7.05 8.82
N SER A 37 -12.37 -7.09 7.62
CA SER A 37 -13.50 -7.97 7.28
C SER A 37 -13.11 -9.44 7.23
N ILE A 38 -11.90 -9.77 6.73
CA ILE A 38 -11.44 -11.15 6.51
C ILE A 38 -10.72 -11.71 7.74
N PHE A 39 -9.88 -10.89 8.39
CA PHE A 39 -8.97 -11.35 9.45
C PHE A 39 -9.29 -10.78 10.84
N GLY A 40 -10.20 -9.77 10.94
CA GLY A 40 -10.57 -9.15 12.20
C GLY A 40 -9.57 -8.12 12.73
N TYR A 41 -8.65 -7.62 11.89
CA TYR A 41 -7.73 -6.53 12.27
C TYR A 41 -8.46 -5.18 12.20
N ASN A 42 -9.25 -4.88 13.24
CA ASN A 42 -10.28 -3.85 13.23
C ASN A 42 -9.76 -2.42 13.45
N HIS A 43 -8.55 -2.25 13.95
CA HIS A 43 -7.97 -0.93 14.22
C HIS A 43 -6.59 -0.86 13.58
N THR A 44 -6.50 -0.17 12.46
CA THR A 44 -5.32 -0.19 11.61
C THR A 44 -4.94 1.21 11.12
N LEU A 45 -3.64 1.45 10.96
CA LEU A 45 -3.05 2.69 10.46
C LEU A 45 -2.06 2.36 9.35
N PHE A 46 -2.25 2.94 8.17
CA PHE A 46 -1.41 2.71 7.00
C PHE A 46 -0.65 3.99 6.62
N TRP A 47 0.67 3.90 6.60
CA TRP A 47 1.56 4.96 6.15
C TRP A 47 2.21 4.61 4.80
N LEU A 48 2.43 5.61 3.96
CA LEU A 48 3.44 5.51 2.91
C LEU A 48 4.81 5.88 3.48
N ALA A 49 5.88 5.36 2.89
CA ALA A 49 7.23 5.79 3.17
C ALA A 49 7.81 6.49 1.92
N ASP A 50 8.62 7.54 2.13
CA ASP A 50 9.40 8.14 1.05
C ASP A 50 10.74 7.40 0.86
N ASN A 51 11.57 7.91 -0.05
CA ASN A 51 12.85 7.30 -0.38
C ASN A 51 13.86 7.31 0.78
N GLU A 52 13.65 8.17 1.78
CA GLU A 52 14.46 8.26 3.00
C GLU A 52 13.91 7.38 4.13
N GLY A 53 12.77 6.73 3.89
CA GLY A 53 12.05 5.90 4.85
C GLY A 53 11.25 6.70 5.88
N GLN A 54 10.96 7.99 5.60
CA GLN A 54 10.09 8.80 6.45
C GLN A 54 8.62 8.46 6.16
N LEU A 55 7.84 8.30 7.22
CA LEU A 55 6.43 7.96 7.11
C LEU A 55 5.60 9.21 6.80
N LYS A 56 4.68 9.09 5.84
CA LYS A 56 3.82 10.18 5.37
C LYS A 56 2.45 9.70 4.94
N ASP A 57 1.52 10.64 4.80
CA ASP A 57 0.17 10.42 4.26
C ASP A 57 -0.55 9.27 4.97
N PRO A 58 -0.81 9.37 6.30
CA PRO A 58 -1.49 8.33 7.05
C PRO A 58 -2.97 8.22 6.63
N ILE A 59 -3.44 6.99 6.55
CA ILE A 59 -4.87 6.68 6.54
C ILE A 59 -5.14 5.62 7.59
N ASN A 60 -6.31 5.65 8.20
CA ASN A 60 -6.67 4.70 9.24
C ASN A 60 -8.02 4.01 8.99
N TYR A 61 -8.25 2.92 9.73
CA TYR A 61 -9.53 2.26 9.81
C TYR A 61 -9.88 2.05 11.28
N ASN A 62 -11.05 2.57 11.72
CA ASN A 62 -11.56 2.51 13.08
C ASN A 62 -10.64 3.07 14.19
N ILE A 63 -9.75 3.99 13.87
CA ILE A 63 -9.00 4.81 14.82
C ILE A 63 -9.62 6.21 14.79
N SER A 64 -9.94 6.79 15.95
CA SER A 64 -10.53 8.12 15.99
C SER A 64 -9.53 9.19 15.54
N ASP A 65 -10.03 10.25 14.87
CA ASP A 65 -9.19 11.37 14.43
C ASP A 65 -8.42 11.99 15.61
N ARG A 66 -9.06 12.11 16.78
CA ARG A 66 -8.41 12.60 18.00
C ARG A 66 -7.22 11.74 18.43
N MET A 67 -7.33 10.41 18.35
CA MET A 67 -6.22 9.51 18.67
C MET A 67 -5.09 9.67 17.67
N LEU A 68 -5.42 9.75 16.38
CA LEU A 68 -4.43 9.95 15.32
C LEU A 68 -3.71 11.29 15.50
N ASP A 69 -4.45 12.37 15.74
CA ASP A 69 -3.86 13.70 16.00
C ASP A 69 -2.92 13.69 17.20
N GLU A 70 -3.33 13.08 18.32
CA GLU A 70 -2.47 12.97 19.51
C GLU A 70 -1.23 12.10 19.24
N TYR A 71 -1.34 11.05 18.42
CA TYR A 71 -0.20 10.24 18.00
C TYR A 71 0.78 11.08 17.17
N LEU A 72 0.29 11.80 16.18
CA LEU A 72 1.08 12.68 15.30
C LEU A 72 1.72 13.86 16.04
N ASN A 73 1.11 14.34 17.10
CA ASN A 73 1.60 15.47 17.92
C ASN A 73 2.67 15.05 18.95
N GLY A 74 3.26 13.86 18.83
CA GLY A 74 4.45 13.50 19.58
C GLY A 74 4.45 12.11 20.21
N ASN A 75 3.30 11.43 20.34
CA ASN A 75 3.28 10.10 20.96
C ASN A 75 4.01 9.04 20.12
N TYR A 76 4.18 9.23 18.80
CA TYR A 76 5.02 8.35 17.97
C TYR A 76 6.48 8.28 18.46
N ASN A 77 6.99 9.29 19.19
CA ASN A 77 8.33 9.27 19.77
C ASN A 77 8.47 8.26 20.92
N LEU A 78 7.35 7.90 21.55
CA LEU A 78 7.28 6.95 22.66
C LEU A 78 6.89 5.55 22.19
N ASP A 79 6.49 5.40 20.93
CA ASP A 79 6.03 4.14 20.34
C ASP A 79 7.16 3.13 20.23
N PHE A 80 6.96 1.96 20.85
CA PHE A 80 7.92 0.86 20.88
C PHE A 80 8.19 0.26 19.50
N LEU A 81 7.25 0.40 18.56
CA LEU A 81 7.31 -0.19 17.22
C LEU A 81 7.41 0.84 16.09
N TYR A 82 7.63 2.13 16.42
CA TYR A 82 7.75 3.15 15.38
C TYR A 82 8.90 2.82 14.39
N PRO A 83 8.59 2.53 13.11
CA PRO A 83 9.55 1.95 12.19
C PRO A 83 10.83 2.78 11.99
N PRO A 84 10.78 4.12 11.91
CA PRO A 84 12.01 4.92 11.80
C PRO A 84 13.01 4.71 12.92
N PHE A 85 12.55 4.36 14.14
CA PHE A 85 13.43 4.10 15.30
C PHE A 85 13.85 2.63 15.44
N LYS A 86 13.23 1.72 14.67
CA LYS A 86 13.48 0.27 14.72
C LYS A 86 14.03 -0.27 13.41
N LYS A 87 14.68 0.57 12.60
CA LYS A 87 15.18 0.21 11.25
C LYS A 87 15.98 -1.09 11.24
N ASP A 88 16.84 -1.33 12.22
CA ASP A 88 17.69 -2.52 12.23
C ASP A 88 16.90 -3.81 12.56
N LEU A 89 15.85 -3.72 13.35
CA LEU A 89 14.95 -4.84 13.60
C LEU A 89 14.11 -5.14 12.34
N PHE A 90 13.58 -4.10 11.69
CA PHE A 90 12.78 -4.26 10.46
C PHE A 90 13.59 -4.68 9.23
N LYS A 91 14.92 -4.53 9.23
CA LYS A 91 15.81 -5.16 8.23
C LYS A 91 15.86 -6.68 8.37
N GLN A 92 15.68 -7.19 9.59
CA GLN A 92 15.73 -8.65 9.85
C GLN A 92 14.35 -9.31 9.74
N LYS A 93 13.28 -8.59 10.11
CA LYS A 93 11.90 -9.07 10.09
C LYS A 93 10.98 -7.96 9.62
N ASN A 94 10.16 -8.23 8.63
CA ASN A 94 9.16 -7.27 8.14
C ASN A 94 7.94 -7.11 9.06
N VAL A 95 7.78 -7.96 10.07
CA VAL A 95 6.69 -7.95 11.05
C VAL A 95 7.27 -7.95 12.45
N LEU A 96 6.87 -6.99 13.27
CA LEU A 96 7.21 -6.91 14.70
C LEU A 96 5.95 -6.75 15.53
N ARG A 97 5.85 -7.54 16.59
CA ARG A 97 4.84 -7.40 17.65
C ARG A 97 5.45 -6.67 18.84
N LEU A 98 4.60 -6.10 19.67
CA LEU A 98 5.03 -5.52 20.95
C LEU A 98 5.89 -6.51 21.75
N SER A 99 5.48 -7.78 21.83
CA SER A 99 6.20 -8.85 22.53
C SER A 99 7.57 -9.22 21.93
N ASP A 100 7.90 -8.76 20.72
CA ASP A 100 9.23 -8.95 20.11
C ASP A 100 10.26 -7.89 20.60
N VAL A 101 9.80 -6.81 21.22
CA VAL A 101 10.64 -5.67 21.64
C VAL A 101 10.57 -5.36 23.13
N THR A 102 9.49 -5.75 23.82
CA THR A 102 9.32 -5.53 25.27
C THR A 102 8.37 -6.58 25.87
N THR A 103 8.34 -6.69 27.20
CA THR A 103 7.30 -7.46 27.89
C THR A 103 6.05 -6.60 28.12
N HIS A 104 4.87 -7.23 28.25
CA HIS A 104 3.63 -6.49 28.53
C HIS A 104 3.67 -5.79 29.89
N GLU A 105 4.40 -6.35 30.89
CA GLU A 105 4.58 -5.70 32.19
C GLU A 105 5.37 -4.40 32.06
N GLN A 106 6.49 -4.42 31.31
CA GLN A 106 7.27 -3.20 31.04
C GLN A 106 6.49 -2.18 30.22
N TYR A 107 5.72 -2.67 29.23
CA TYR A 107 4.86 -1.81 28.42
C TYR A 107 3.79 -1.11 29.26
N GLU A 108 3.09 -1.81 30.16
CA GLU A 108 2.07 -1.24 31.05
C GLU A 108 2.65 -0.15 31.98
N LEU A 109 3.95 -0.21 32.31
CA LEU A 109 4.64 0.81 33.13
C LEU A 109 5.06 2.04 32.34
N SER A 110 5.09 1.98 31.00
CA SER A 110 5.60 3.05 30.14
C SER A 110 4.65 4.27 30.08
N GLU A 111 5.23 5.42 29.74
CA GLU A 111 4.47 6.64 29.45
C GLU A 111 3.57 6.46 28.21
N TYR A 112 4.04 5.72 27.21
CA TYR A 112 3.28 5.44 26.00
C TYR A 112 1.97 4.72 26.32
N TYR A 113 2.03 3.68 27.13
CA TYR A 113 0.82 2.97 27.54
C TYR A 113 -0.07 3.81 28.43
N LYS A 114 0.47 4.35 29.55
CA LYS A 114 -0.31 5.09 30.56
C LYS A 114 -0.92 6.38 30.03
N GLY A 115 -0.14 7.14 29.28
CA GLY A 115 -0.54 8.45 28.78
C GLY A 115 -1.32 8.42 27.48
N PHE A 116 -1.15 7.36 26.67
CA PHE A 116 -1.71 7.32 25.34
C PHE A 116 -2.55 6.05 25.08
N MET A 117 -1.96 4.87 24.95
CA MET A 117 -2.66 3.68 24.51
C MET A 117 -3.83 3.27 25.42
N ASN A 118 -3.61 3.27 26.73
CA ASN A 118 -4.63 2.95 27.74
C ASN A 118 -5.79 3.96 27.73
N LYS A 119 -5.53 5.24 27.49
CA LYS A 119 -6.56 6.29 27.34
C LYS A 119 -7.58 5.97 26.26
N TYR A 120 -7.15 5.31 25.18
CA TYR A 120 -7.99 4.90 24.06
C TYR A 120 -8.45 3.44 24.15
N GLY A 121 -8.07 2.74 25.23
CA GLY A 121 -8.45 1.35 25.49
C GLY A 121 -7.75 0.34 24.58
N PHE A 122 -6.51 0.60 24.17
CA PHE A 122 -5.69 -0.32 23.40
C PHE A 122 -4.58 -0.92 24.26
N TYR A 123 -4.26 -2.19 24.01
CA TYR A 123 -3.38 -2.96 24.87
C TYR A 123 -2.22 -3.64 24.16
N ASP A 124 -2.37 -3.98 22.90
CA ASP A 124 -1.32 -4.67 22.13
C ASP A 124 -1.21 -4.08 20.73
N GLU A 125 -0.01 -4.19 20.15
CA GLU A 125 0.29 -3.65 18.82
C GLU A 125 1.21 -4.56 18.01
N MET A 126 1.04 -4.49 16.70
CA MET A 126 1.89 -5.14 15.70
C MET A 126 2.08 -4.20 14.53
N VAL A 127 3.32 -4.11 14.02
CA VAL A 127 3.65 -3.29 12.86
C VAL A 127 4.29 -4.14 11.78
N VAL A 128 3.89 -3.87 10.54
CA VAL A 128 4.38 -4.53 9.33
C VAL A 128 4.98 -3.49 8.41
N THR A 129 6.21 -3.73 7.94
CA THR A 129 6.80 -2.95 6.85
C THR A 129 6.48 -3.59 5.51
N LEU A 130 6.12 -2.74 4.56
CA LEU A 130 5.89 -3.08 3.16
C LEU A 130 7.13 -2.65 2.38
N SER A 131 7.75 -3.58 1.68
CA SER A 131 9.03 -3.31 1.02
C SER A 131 9.03 -3.73 -0.44
N HIS A 132 9.86 -3.06 -1.23
CA HIS A 132 10.19 -3.43 -2.60
C HIS A 132 11.70 -3.18 -2.83
N ASN A 133 12.41 -4.17 -3.37
CA ASN A 133 13.86 -4.10 -3.58
C ASN A 133 14.60 -3.58 -2.33
N GLU A 134 14.31 -4.16 -1.16
CA GLU A 134 14.88 -3.81 0.14
C GLU A 134 14.51 -2.39 0.66
N GLN A 135 13.80 -1.61 -0.12
CA GLN A 135 13.32 -0.29 0.27
C GLN A 135 11.92 -0.38 0.89
N VAL A 136 11.73 0.22 2.06
CA VAL A 136 10.42 0.34 2.68
C VAL A 136 9.59 1.37 1.90
N ILE A 137 8.41 0.95 1.42
CA ILE A 137 7.45 1.77 0.66
C ILE A 137 6.22 2.17 1.47
N GLY A 138 6.03 1.56 2.63
CA GLY A 138 4.94 1.84 3.56
C GLY A 138 4.97 0.96 4.79
N THR A 139 4.07 1.25 5.73
CA THR A 139 3.89 0.45 6.94
C THR A 139 2.42 0.31 7.31
N ILE A 140 2.07 -0.77 7.98
CA ILE A 140 0.74 -0.97 8.56
C ILE A 140 0.91 -1.24 10.05
N GLY A 141 0.40 -0.34 10.89
CA GLY A 141 0.23 -0.55 12.32
C GLY A 141 -1.15 -1.14 12.63
N MET A 142 -1.20 -2.07 13.54
CA MET A 142 -2.43 -2.71 14.01
C MET A 142 -2.44 -2.73 15.52
N ILE A 143 -3.58 -2.43 16.13
CA ILE A 143 -3.75 -2.37 17.58
C ILE A 143 -4.96 -3.19 18.02
N LYS A 144 -4.87 -3.80 19.20
CA LYS A 144 -5.92 -4.60 19.83
C LYS A 144 -6.36 -4.00 21.17
N ARG A 145 -7.67 -4.08 21.45
CA ARG A 145 -8.29 -3.52 22.67
C ARG A 145 -8.28 -4.47 23.84
N GLU A 146 -8.42 -5.76 23.57
CA GLU A 146 -8.67 -6.73 24.65
C GLU A 146 -7.36 -7.16 25.31
N LYS A 147 -7.29 -7.00 26.64
CA LYS A 147 -6.24 -7.57 27.46
C LYS A 147 -6.27 -9.10 27.29
N ASN A 148 -5.11 -9.73 27.10
CA ASN A 148 -4.93 -11.16 26.79
C ASN A 148 -5.30 -11.60 25.36
N ASN A 149 -5.73 -10.71 24.48
CA ASN A 149 -5.87 -10.98 23.04
C ASN A 149 -4.65 -10.41 22.30
N TYR A 150 -3.51 -11.06 22.45
CA TYR A 150 -2.25 -10.60 21.86
C TYR A 150 -2.11 -10.99 20.39
N PHE A 151 -1.23 -10.28 19.68
CA PHE A 151 -0.78 -10.73 18.37
C PHE A 151 0.08 -11.98 18.50
N THR A 152 -0.22 -12.98 17.71
CA THR A 152 0.34 -14.34 17.78
C THR A 152 1.36 -14.60 16.67
N ASN A 153 2.06 -15.73 16.73
CA ASN A 153 2.89 -16.19 15.62
C ASN A 153 2.07 -16.46 14.34
N GLN A 154 0.78 -16.80 14.47
CA GLN A 154 -0.10 -16.96 13.31
C GLN A 154 -0.35 -15.61 12.61
N ASP A 155 -0.50 -14.53 13.37
CA ASP A 155 -0.64 -13.19 12.81
C ASP A 155 0.63 -12.78 12.05
N VAL A 156 1.81 -13.05 12.61
CA VAL A 156 3.10 -12.83 11.93
C VAL A 156 3.17 -13.59 10.60
N LEU A 157 2.87 -14.90 10.62
CA LEU A 157 2.89 -15.73 9.41
C LEU A 157 1.90 -15.25 8.34
N ARG A 158 0.69 -14.80 8.73
CA ARG A 158 -0.26 -14.21 7.77
C ARG A 158 0.35 -13.00 7.08
N PHE A 159 1.00 -12.12 7.84
CA PHE A 159 1.57 -10.90 7.30
C PHE A 159 2.85 -11.10 6.49
N GLU A 160 3.56 -12.22 6.61
CA GLU A 160 4.62 -12.59 5.65
C GLU A 160 4.06 -12.70 4.21
N TYR A 161 2.83 -13.21 4.04
CA TYR A 161 2.16 -13.28 2.74
C TYR A 161 1.45 -11.96 2.38
N LEU A 162 0.67 -11.41 3.31
CA LEU A 162 -0.15 -10.22 3.07
C LEU A 162 0.70 -9.01 2.75
N SER A 163 1.86 -8.83 3.38
CA SER A 163 2.78 -7.71 3.10
C SER A 163 3.27 -7.73 1.65
N THR A 164 3.60 -8.90 1.12
CA THR A 164 4.02 -9.07 -0.28
C THR A 164 2.90 -8.72 -1.26
N ILE A 165 1.67 -9.19 -0.98
CA ILE A 165 0.48 -8.90 -1.80
C ILE A 165 0.20 -7.39 -1.82
N ILE A 166 0.19 -6.75 -0.65
CA ILE A 166 -0.08 -5.32 -0.52
C ILE A 166 1.02 -4.49 -1.17
N SER A 167 2.30 -4.85 -0.97
CA SER A 167 3.44 -4.17 -1.60
C SER A 167 3.34 -4.20 -3.13
N SER A 168 3.05 -5.36 -3.70
CA SER A 168 2.88 -5.52 -5.15
C SER A 168 1.72 -4.68 -5.69
N ALA A 169 0.59 -4.64 -4.96
CA ALA A 169 -0.56 -3.84 -5.37
C ALA A 169 -0.29 -2.32 -5.28
N LEU A 170 0.47 -1.87 -4.26
CA LEU A 170 0.88 -0.47 -4.14
C LEU A 170 1.77 -0.02 -5.31
N LEU A 171 2.71 -0.86 -5.73
CA LEU A 171 3.59 -0.58 -6.86
C LEU A 171 2.80 -0.45 -8.15
N ASN A 172 1.91 -1.39 -8.43
CA ASN A 172 1.03 -1.33 -9.60
C ASN A 172 0.18 -0.05 -9.60
N CYS A 173 -0.36 0.34 -8.43
CA CYS A 173 -1.08 1.60 -8.27
C CYS A 173 -0.20 2.84 -8.54
N SER A 174 1.07 2.80 -8.14
CA SER A 174 2.02 3.91 -8.37
C SER A 174 2.45 4.02 -9.82
N GLU A 175 2.57 2.90 -10.51
CA GLU A 175 2.86 2.86 -11.96
C GLU A 175 1.68 3.38 -12.79
N GLU A 176 0.44 3.03 -12.43
CA GLU A 176 -0.75 3.61 -13.05
C GLU A 176 -0.88 5.12 -12.80
N LYS A 177 -0.50 5.60 -11.60
CA LYS A 177 -0.46 7.04 -11.29
C LYS A 177 0.69 7.77 -11.99
N LYS A 178 1.81 7.10 -12.27
CA LYS A 178 2.91 7.66 -13.09
C LYS A 178 2.56 7.68 -14.58
N SER A 179 1.63 6.87 -15.03
CA SER A 179 1.10 6.95 -16.37
C SER A 179 0.23 8.21 -16.49
N ILE A 180 0.76 9.22 -17.16
CA ILE A 180 0.01 10.42 -17.56
C ILE A 180 -1.27 10.02 -18.32
N LEU A 181 -1.29 8.81 -18.88
CA LEU A 181 -2.35 8.25 -19.71
C LEU A 181 -3.26 7.31 -18.93
N SER A 182 -4.55 7.36 -19.22
CA SER A 182 -5.48 6.31 -18.82
C SER A 182 -5.13 4.98 -19.51
N ARG A 183 -5.64 3.85 -18.99
CA ARG A 183 -5.45 2.53 -19.61
C ARG A 183 -5.80 2.52 -21.10
N ARG A 184 -6.92 3.15 -21.47
CA ARG A 184 -7.37 3.22 -22.86
C ARG A 184 -6.47 4.09 -23.73
N GLU A 185 -6.00 5.19 -23.21
CA GLU A 185 -5.03 6.05 -23.90
C GLU A 185 -3.68 5.34 -24.06
N GLN A 186 -3.27 4.51 -23.11
CA GLN A 186 -2.06 3.68 -23.22
C GLN A 186 -2.17 2.64 -24.32
N GLU A 187 -3.33 1.98 -24.47
CA GLU A 187 -3.62 1.06 -25.57
C GLU A 187 -3.50 1.79 -26.93
N VAL A 188 -4.10 2.99 -27.05
CA VAL A 188 -4.00 3.83 -28.24
C VAL A 188 -2.54 4.21 -28.54
N VAL A 189 -1.77 4.65 -27.55
CA VAL A 189 -0.34 5.01 -27.71
C VAL A 189 0.49 3.82 -28.18
N ASN A 190 0.24 2.62 -27.66
CA ASN A 190 0.95 1.42 -28.07
C ASN A 190 0.73 1.09 -29.55
N LEU A 191 -0.50 1.30 -30.07
CA LEU A 191 -0.82 1.12 -31.49
C LEU A 191 -0.25 2.25 -32.35
N VAL A 192 -0.22 3.50 -31.83
CA VAL A 192 0.46 4.63 -32.48
C VAL A 192 1.94 4.34 -32.67
N LYS A 193 2.63 3.79 -31.64
CA LYS A 193 4.05 3.39 -31.73
C LYS A 193 4.29 2.31 -32.78
N LYS A 194 3.33 1.43 -33.01
CA LYS A 194 3.36 0.39 -34.05
C LYS A 194 3.06 0.94 -35.45
N GLY A 195 2.74 2.25 -35.60
CA GLY A 195 2.45 2.89 -36.88
C GLY A 195 1.00 2.75 -37.37
N TYR A 196 0.07 2.26 -36.55
CA TYR A 196 -1.34 2.07 -36.91
C TYR A 196 -2.03 3.39 -37.23
N THR A 197 -2.81 3.44 -38.30
CA THR A 197 -3.70 4.58 -38.63
C THR A 197 -4.88 4.65 -37.66
N ASN A 198 -5.60 5.79 -37.60
CA ASN A 198 -6.78 5.92 -36.74
C ASN A 198 -7.88 4.87 -37.07
N ALA A 199 -8.01 4.52 -38.35
CA ALA A 199 -8.94 3.48 -38.76
C ALA A 199 -8.54 2.10 -38.21
N GLN A 200 -7.25 1.73 -38.35
CA GLN A 200 -6.72 0.47 -37.82
C GLN A 200 -6.80 0.41 -36.29
N ILE A 201 -6.53 1.53 -35.60
CA ILE A 201 -6.69 1.62 -34.12
C ILE A 201 -8.16 1.41 -33.74
N GLY A 202 -9.09 2.02 -34.48
CA GLY A 202 -10.52 1.84 -34.27
C GLY A 202 -10.96 0.38 -34.42
N THR A 203 -10.49 -0.31 -35.44
CA THR A 203 -10.76 -1.73 -35.69
C THR A 203 -10.17 -2.59 -34.55
N GLU A 204 -8.89 -2.40 -34.21
CA GLU A 204 -8.19 -3.19 -33.22
C GLU A 204 -8.81 -3.05 -31.82
N LEU A 205 -9.25 -1.85 -31.48
CA LEU A 205 -9.79 -1.53 -30.13
C LEU A 205 -11.34 -1.60 -30.10
N PHE A 206 -12.00 -1.98 -31.21
CA PHE A 206 -13.47 -2.04 -31.30
C PHE A 206 -14.16 -0.71 -30.95
N ILE A 207 -13.62 0.43 -31.44
CA ILE A 207 -14.17 1.77 -31.21
C ILE A 207 -14.24 2.57 -32.55
N SER A 208 -15.08 3.61 -32.56
CA SER A 208 -15.19 4.48 -33.73
C SER A 208 -13.90 5.30 -33.94
N ILE A 209 -13.64 5.68 -35.22
CA ILE A 209 -12.56 6.60 -35.58
C ILE A 209 -12.68 7.94 -34.79
N HIS A 210 -13.91 8.38 -34.55
CA HIS A 210 -14.18 9.59 -33.77
C HIS A 210 -13.68 9.43 -32.34
N THR A 211 -13.93 8.27 -31.71
CA THR A 211 -13.46 7.95 -30.36
C THR A 211 -11.92 7.88 -30.31
N VAL A 212 -11.28 7.31 -31.34
CA VAL A 212 -9.81 7.31 -31.46
C VAL A 212 -9.26 8.72 -31.52
N LYS A 213 -9.87 9.60 -32.35
CA LYS A 213 -9.46 11.02 -32.42
C LYS A 213 -9.58 11.73 -31.09
N LYS A 214 -10.66 11.48 -30.32
CA LYS A 214 -10.84 12.03 -28.97
C LYS A 214 -9.76 11.57 -28.00
N HIS A 215 -9.41 10.28 -28.01
CA HIS A 215 -8.30 9.75 -27.21
C HIS A 215 -6.97 10.39 -27.61
N LEU A 216 -6.69 10.52 -28.92
CA LEU A 216 -5.46 11.15 -29.40
C LEU A 216 -5.36 12.62 -28.97
N GLN A 217 -6.46 13.38 -29.02
CA GLN A 217 -6.46 14.76 -28.53
C GLN A 217 -6.12 14.83 -27.05
N ASN A 218 -6.76 14.02 -26.21
CA ASN A 218 -6.45 13.94 -24.79
C ASN A 218 -4.99 13.52 -24.53
N ILE A 219 -4.43 12.63 -25.35
CA ILE A 219 -3.02 12.21 -25.26
C ILE A 219 -2.11 13.38 -25.64
N PHE A 220 -2.41 14.12 -26.70
CA PHE A 220 -1.62 15.27 -27.13
C PHE A 220 -1.59 16.36 -26.04
N ASP A 221 -2.75 16.66 -25.45
CA ASP A 221 -2.86 17.62 -24.34
C ASP A 221 -2.02 17.18 -23.13
N LYS A 222 -2.10 15.89 -22.76
CA LYS A 222 -1.34 15.32 -21.63
C LYS A 222 0.17 15.30 -21.85
N TYR A 223 0.61 15.11 -23.08
CA TYR A 223 2.03 15.15 -23.44
C TYR A 223 2.52 16.54 -23.80
N GLY A 224 1.64 17.56 -23.91
CA GLY A 224 1.99 18.89 -24.36
C GLY A 224 2.60 18.88 -25.77
N VAL A 225 1.96 18.14 -26.70
CA VAL A 225 2.36 18.04 -28.12
C VAL A 225 1.17 18.40 -29.02
N LEU A 226 1.46 18.88 -30.22
CA LEU A 226 0.42 19.38 -31.12
C LEU A 226 -0.06 18.32 -32.14
N ASN A 227 0.74 17.28 -32.36
CA ASN A 227 0.44 16.32 -33.43
C ASN A 227 1.08 14.94 -33.15
N ARG A 228 0.71 13.96 -33.98
CA ARG A 228 1.17 12.57 -33.89
C ARG A 228 2.69 12.43 -34.02
N THR A 229 3.31 13.21 -34.91
CA THR A 229 4.78 13.15 -35.15
C THR A 229 5.54 13.61 -33.91
N GLU A 230 5.11 14.69 -33.28
CA GLU A 230 5.69 15.18 -32.04
C GLU A 230 5.49 14.18 -30.89
N LEU A 231 4.31 13.54 -30.82
CA LEU A 231 4.05 12.49 -29.84
C LEU A 231 5.05 11.34 -29.99
N ILE A 232 5.25 10.82 -31.20
CA ILE A 232 6.18 9.72 -31.47
C ILE A 232 7.63 10.14 -31.10
N SER A 233 8.05 11.33 -31.47
CA SER A 233 9.37 11.86 -31.13
C SER A 233 9.58 11.90 -29.61
N LYS A 234 8.61 12.43 -28.87
CA LYS A 234 8.68 12.53 -27.40
C LYS A 234 8.66 11.16 -26.71
N LEU A 235 7.91 10.21 -27.25
CA LEU A 235 7.86 8.84 -26.73
C LEU A 235 9.19 8.06 -26.96
N ASN A 236 9.92 8.37 -28.04
CA ASN A 236 11.21 7.76 -28.32
C ASN A 236 12.35 8.39 -27.51
N SER A 237 12.28 9.70 -27.22
CA SER A 237 13.26 10.41 -26.38
C SER A 237 13.28 9.93 -24.93
N ASN A 238 12.14 9.49 -24.41
CA ASN A 238 12.03 8.93 -23.06
C ASN A 238 12.59 7.50 -22.94
N LYS A 239 12.82 6.79 -24.04
CA LYS A 239 13.43 5.44 -24.04
C LYS A 239 14.95 5.46 -23.82
N ASN A 240 15.61 6.57 -24.08
CA ASN A 240 17.06 6.72 -23.99
C ASN A 240 17.53 7.31 -22.65
N ARG A 241 16.65 7.44 -21.65
CA ARG A 241 16.95 7.97 -20.31
C ARG A 241 16.79 6.96 -19.16
N ASN A 242 16.60 5.68 -19.50
CA ASN A 242 16.60 4.59 -18.51
C ASN A 242 17.80 3.66 -18.72
#